data_9dc0da855867c15d388c659eaef82a90
#
_entry.id   9dc0da855867c15d388c659eaef82a90
#
_cell.length_a   1.000
_cell.length_b   1.000
_cell.length_c   1.000
_cell.angle_alpha   90.00
_cell.angle_beta   90.00
_cell.angle_gamma   90.00
#
_symmetry.space_group_name_H-M   'P 1'
#
loop_
_entity.id
_entity.type
_entity.pdbx_description
1 polymer ?
#
loop_
_entity_poly.entity_id
_entity_poly.type
_entity_poly.pdbx_seq_one_letter_code
_entity_poly.pdbx_strand_id
1 'polypeptide(L)'
;ITVDAWSIEKDKTIGLFGRENQTVNDMLLRLANGTNNCDTFAGDPLVVREAPDDGDLAAFAAAGVCPFGEIKYIENNYINLAMRTVEGVDVGIYYNFSTDWGDFDIRYNGTYLDKFEQEATGQFADLQAKKDSGEIPESIPLKGFGDLLNKDGIYDEKHNFRISWDKGDWGASLSGTQKGAFEQTSLGLKNGVPYMVDSVTHLDATVSYNFELSGNKARLRFAVKNLEDERAPTADRYYGFFADAHGDYGRNYYVDLRVSL
;
A
#
# COMPACT_ATOMS: atom_id res chain seq x y z
N ILE A 1 10.88 -27.52 4.56
CA ILE A 1 10.56 -26.25 5.24
C ILE A 1 11.82 -25.39 5.19
N THR A 2 11.66 -24.15 4.80
CA THR A 2 12.71 -23.12 4.84
C THR A 2 12.24 -21.96 5.71
N VAL A 3 13.16 -21.32 6.41
CA VAL A 3 12.93 -20.10 7.18
C VAL A 3 14.14 -19.20 6.95
N ASP A 4 13.90 -18.02 6.39
CA ASP A 4 14.94 -17.06 6.07
C ASP A 4 14.61 -15.74 6.77
N ALA A 5 15.49 -15.29 7.67
CA ALA A 5 15.43 -13.95 8.27
C ALA A 5 16.35 -13.02 7.48
N TRP A 6 15.87 -11.85 7.13
CA TRP A 6 16.57 -10.92 6.27
C TRP A 6 16.43 -9.47 6.72
N SER A 7 17.41 -8.65 6.38
CA SER A 7 17.40 -7.19 6.57
C SER A 7 17.95 -6.54 5.31
N ILE A 8 17.25 -5.52 4.82
CA ILE A 8 17.60 -4.73 3.63
C ILE A 8 17.69 -3.27 4.04
N GLU A 9 18.87 -2.70 3.82
CA GLU A 9 19.10 -1.27 3.97
C GLU A 9 19.30 -0.65 2.58
N LYS A 10 18.59 0.45 2.31
CA LYS A 10 18.69 1.19 1.07
C LYS A 10 18.88 2.68 1.35
N ASP A 11 20.08 3.16 1.05
CA ASP A 11 20.44 4.56 1.20
C ASP A 11 20.22 5.36 -0.10
N LYS A 12 20.02 6.68 0.03
CA LYS A 12 19.91 7.64 -1.08
C LYS A 12 18.84 7.27 -2.11
N THR A 13 17.72 6.74 -1.64
CA THR A 13 16.56 6.49 -2.47
C THR A 13 16.01 7.81 -3.00
N ILE A 14 15.70 7.87 -4.29
CA ILE A 14 15.02 9.03 -4.87
C ILE A 14 13.54 8.94 -4.51
N GLY A 15 12.98 9.99 -3.94
CA GLY A 15 11.58 10.08 -3.57
C GLY A 15 11.10 11.53 -3.56
N LEU A 16 9.92 11.73 -2.99
CA LEU A 16 9.26 13.03 -2.89
C LEU A 16 9.12 13.43 -1.43
N PHE A 17 9.21 14.71 -1.12
CA PHE A 17 8.85 15.22 0.21
C PHE A 17 7.36 15.00 0.49
N GLY A 18 6.55 15.07 -0.54
CA GLY A 18 5.11 14.83 -0.48
C GLY A 18 4.32 16.13 -0.31
N ARG A 19 3.22 16.22 -1.07
CA ARG A 19 2.36 17.41 -1.05
C ARG A 19 1.74 17.67 0.32
N GLU A 20 1.42 16.63 1.06
CA GLU A 20 0.86 16.70 2.42
C GLU A 20 1.88 17.34 3.37
N ASN A 21 3.12 16.87 3.39
CA ASN A 21 4.19 17.43 4.21
C ASN A 21 4.51 18.87 3.79
N GLN A 22 4.49 19.15 2.48
CA GLN A 22 4.73 20.51 1.95
C GLN A 22 3.64 21.49 2.41
N THR A 23 2.38 21.03 2.43
CA THR A 23 1.26 21.85 2.93
C THR A 23 1.40 22.13 4.42
N VAL A 24 1.80 21.12 5.20
CA VAL A 24 2.04 21.30 6.64
C VAL A 24 3.18 22.30 6.88
N ASN A 25 4.28 22.18 6.11
CA ASN A 25 5.41 23.11 6.19
C ASN A 25 5.00 24.55 5.86
N ASP A 26 4.21 24.77 4.80
CA ASP A 26 3.66 26.10 4.44
C ASP A 26 2.82 26.68 5.59
N MET A 27 1.95 25.89 6.21
CA MET A 27 1.14 26.32 7.33
C MET A 27 1.96 26.69 8.55
N LEU A 28 2.99 25.92 8.89
CA LEU A 28 3.91 26.24 9.99
C LEU A 28 4.65 27.56 9.76
N LEU A 29 5.12 27.80 8.53
CA LEU A 29 5.76 29.06 8.16
C LEU A 29 4.80 30.24 8.29
N ARG A 30 3.53 30.09 7.93
CA ARG A 30 2.50 31.13 8.05
C ARG A 30 2.15 31.40 9.50
N LEU A 31 2.01 30.37 10.32
CA LEU A 31 1.76 30.52 11.76
C LEU A 31 2.95 31.23 12.44
N ALA A 32 4.18 30.86 12.12
CA ALA A 32 5.38 31.49 12.66
C ALA A 32 5.52 32.96 12.23
N ASN A 33 5.12 33.30 10.99
CA ASN A 33 5.11 34.68 10.49
C ASN A 33 4.02 35.55 11.17
N GLY A 34 2.88 34.97 11.53
CA GLY A 34 1.72 35.70 12.02
C GLY A 34 1.20 36.73 11.02
N THR A 35 1.12 38.00 11.42
CA THR A 35 0.68 39.12 10.58
C THR A 35 1.84 39.97 10.04
N ASN A 36 3.08 39.51 10.13
CA ASN A 36 4.25 40.28 9.69
C ASN A 36 4.35 40.25 8.17
N ASN A 37 4.55 41.44 7.57
CA ASN A 37 4.85 41.61 6.13
C ASN A 37 3.87 40.89 5.19
N CYS A 38 2.55 40.92 5.48
CA CYS A 38 1.56 40.19 4.71
C CYS A 38 1.58 40.49 3.19
N ASP A 39 1.93 41.71 2.81
CA ASP A 39 2.03 42.11 1.40
C ASP A 39 3.14 41.40 0.62
N THR A 40 4.14 40.87 1.33
CA THR A 40 5.32 40.25 0.73
C THR A 40 5.55 38.81 1.16
N PHE A 41 4.84 38.34 2.19
CA PHE A 41 4.99 37.01 2.72
C PHE A 41 4.19 35.97 1.92
N ALA A 42 4.87 35.15 1.14
CA ALA A 42 4.25 34.15 0.27
C ALA A 42 4.08 32.77 0.92
N GLY A 43 4.63 32.53 2.12
CA GLY A 43 4.71 31.17 2.70
C GLY A 43 5.81 30.33 2.09
N ASP A 44 5.58 29.03 1.97
CA ASP A 44 6.51 28.12 1.31
C ASP A 44 6.52 28.38 -0.22
N PRO A 45 7.67 28.67 -0.84
CA PRO A 45 7.73 28.98 -2.26
C PRO A 45 7.31 27.84 -3.19
N LEU A 46 7.27 26.59 -2.69
CA LEU A 46 6.82 25.41 -3.44
C LEU A 46 5.29 25.23 -3.37
N VAL A 47 4.58 26.00 -2.52
CA VAL A 47 3.12 25.97 -2.40
C VAL A 47 2.53 27.20 -3.03
N VAL A 48 2.14 27.11 -4.30
CA VAL A 48 1.55 28.20 -5.04
C VAL A 48 0.05 28.28 -4.76
N ARG A 49 -0.41 29.46 -4.34
CA ARG A 49 -1.80 29.72 -3.97
C ARG A 49 -2.46 30.77 -4.85
N GLU A 50 -3.77 30.73 -4.93
CA GLU A 50 -4.58 31.81 -5.48
C GLU A 50 -4.57 33.01 -4.52
N ALA A 51 -5.00 34.16 -5.02
CA ALA A 51 -5.22 35.32 -4.17
C ALA A 51 -6.36 35.02 -3.17
N PRO A 52 -6.26 35.52 -1.92
CA PRO A 52 -7.34 35.35 -0.93
C PRO A 52 -8.61 36.06 -1.38
N ASP A 53 -9.77 35.45 -1.17
CA ASP A 53 -11.06 36.07 -1.36
C ASP A 53 -11.54 36.84 -0.09
N ASP A 54 -12.72 37.47 -0.15
CA ASP A 54 -13.27 38.23 0.98
C ASP A 54 -13.53 37.35 2.22
N GLY A 55 -13.87 36.07 2.01
CA GLY A 55 -14.05 35.09 3.08
C GLY A 55 -12.74 34.74 3.76
N ASP A 56 -11.70 34.51 2.95
CA ASP A 56 -10.34 34.26 3.41
C ASP A 56 -9.82 35.46 4.22
N LEU A 57 -9.97 36.68 3.70
CA LEU A 57 -9.53 37.91 4.38
C LEU A 57 -10.15 38.02 5.78
N ALA A 58 -11.45 37.74 5.91
CA ALA A 58 -12.15 37.81 7.18
C ALA A 58 -11.71 36.69 8.16
N ALA A 59 -11.58 35.45 7.67
CA ALA A 59 -11.22 34.29 8.48
C ALA A 59 -9.79 34.40 9.04
N PHE A 60 -8.82 34.75 8.18
CA PHE A 60 -7.40 34.84 8.59
C PHE A 60 -7.11 36.08 9.43
N ALA A 61 -7.83 37.19 9.25
CA ALA A 61 -7.75 38.32 10.15
C ALA A 61 -8.15 37.93 11.59
N ALA A 62 -9.21 37.14 11.73
CA ALA A 62 -9.64 36.62 13.03
C ALA A 62 -8.63 35.62 13.64
N ALA A 63 -7.91 34.87 12.81
CA ALA A 63 -6.89 33.91 13.23
C ALA A 63 -5.50 34.53 13.51
N GLY A 64 -5.30 35.82 13.21
CA GLY A 64 -4.02 36.52 13.44
C GLY A 64 -2.88 36.04 12.55
N VAL A 65 -3.18 35.61 11.33
CA VAL A 65 -2.21 35.23 10.29
C VAL A 65 -2.47 35.99 8.99
N CYS A 66 -1.44 36.11 8.17
CA CYS A 66 -1.58 36.71 6.85
C CYS A 66 -2.58 35.92 6.00
N PRO A 67 -3.53 36.56 5.31
CA PRO A 67 -4.50 35.88 4.49
C PRO A 67 -3.85 35.22 3.27
N PHE A 68 -4.41 34.06 2.86
CA PHE A 68 -3.99 33.31 1.66
C PHE A 68 -5.18 32.55 1.07
N GLY A 69 -5.19 32.38 -0.23
CA GLY A 69 -6.22 31.65 -0.94
C GLY A 69 -5.96 30.14 -1.05
N GLU A 70 -6.81 29.47 -1.81
CA GLU A 70 -6.68 28.04 -2.08
C GLU A 70 -5.35 27.67 -2.74
N ILE A 71 -4.91 26.42 -2.52
CA ILE A 71 -3.72 25.89 -3.19
C ILE A 71 -4.03 25.68 -4.67
N LYS A 72 -3.31 26.36 -5.53
CA LYS A 72 -3.36 26.19 -6.98
C LYS A 72 -2.62 24.94 -7.43
N TYR A 73 -1.36 24.80 -6.98
CA TYR A 73 -0.54 23.62 -7.15
C TYR A 73 0.64 23.62 -6.14
N ILE A 74 1.26 22.47 -6.01
CA ILE A 74 2.46 22.28 -5.19
C ILE A 74 3.57 21.74 -6.09
N GLU A 75 4.73 22.38 -6.06
CA GLU A 75 5.93 21.90 -6.71
C GLU A 75 6.55 20.79 -5.85
N ASN A 76 6.30 19.54 -6.25
CA ASN A 76 6.76 18.37 -5.51
C ASN A 76 7.98 17.77 -6.19
N ASN A 77 9.16 18.29 -5.86
CA ASN A 77 10.42 17.91 -6.47
C ASN A 77 10.97 16.59 -5.93
N TYR A 78 11.69 15.85 -6.76
CA TYR A 78 12.43 14.67 -6.32
C TYR A 78 13.60 15.07 -5.42
N ILE A 79 13.73 14.39 -4.32
CA ILE A 79 14.81 14.56 -3.34
C ILE A 79 15.48 13.21 -3.05
N ASN A 80 16.70 13.27 -2.52
CA ASN A 80 17.33 12.09 -1.96
C ASN A 80 16.78 11.86 -0.56
N LEU A 81 16.09 10.73 -0.38
CA LEU A 81 15.63 10.26 0.93
C LEU A 81 16.82 9.66 1.70
N ALA A 82 16.75 9.70 3.01
CA ALA A 82 17.68 9.00 3.88
C ALA A 82 17.51 7.47 3.80
N MET A 83 18.15 6.76 4.70
CA MET A 83 18.15 5.30 4.72
C MET A 83 16.74 4.74 4.95
N ARG A 84 16.40 3.73 4.16
CA ARG A 84 15.23 2.89 4.37
C ARG A 84 15.68 1.53 4.86
N THR A 85 15.11 1.08 5.96
CA THR A 85 15.36 -0.25 6.54
C THR A 85 14.10 -1.08 6.43
N VAL A 86 14.23 -2.29 5.88
CA VAL A 86 13.14 -3.28 5.80
C VAL A 86 13.68 -4.59 6.34
N GLU A 87 13.00 -5.17 7.33
CA GLU A 87 13.36 -6.43 7.96
C GLU A 87 12.19 -7.37 7.98
N GLY A 88 12.47 -8.67 7.87
CA GLY A 88 11.40 -9.65 7.85
C GLY A 88 11.89 -11.08 7.88
N VAL A 89 10.90 -11.97 7.86
CA VAL A 89 11.09 -13.42 7.84
C VAL A 89 10.24 -14.01 6.73
N ASP A 90 10.86 -14.83 5.89
CA ASP A 90 10.17 -15.66 4.90
C ASP A 90 10.11 -17.12 5.38
N VAL A 91 8.92 -17.70 5.25
CA VAL A 91 8.66 -19.11 5.57
C VAL A 91 8.19 -19.84 4.33
N GLY A 92 8.88 -20.90 3.93
CA GLY A 92 8.51 -21.77 2.82
C GLY A 92 8.21 -23.18 3.30
N ILE A 93 7.08 -23.75 2.87
CA ILE A 93 6.73 -25.15 3.11
C ILE A 93 6.44 -25.81 1.76
N TYR A 94 7.17 -26.87 1.44
CA TYR A 94 7.00 -27.66 0.22
C TYR A 94 6.88 -29.11 0.62
N TYR A 95 5.77 -29.74 0.28
CA TYR A 95 5.52 -31.12 0.65
C TYR A 95 4.77 -31.87 -0.46
N ASN A 96 5.39 -32.97 -0.92
CA ASN A 96 4.82 -33.85 -1.93
C ASN A 96 4.60 -35.22 -1.31
N PHE A 97 3.45 -35.84 -1.61
CA PHE A 97 3.15 -37.19 -1.17
C PHE A 97 2.18 -37.87 -2.15
N SER A 98 2.27 -39.20 -2.21
CA SER A 98 1.42 -40.05 -3.02
C SER A 98 0.51 -40.89 -2.13
N THR A 99 -0.72 -41.08 -2.60
CA THR A 99 -1.74 -41.94 -1.96
C THR A 99 -2.47 -42.74 -3.02
N ASP A 100 -3.34 -43.68 -2.61
CA ASP A 100 -4.24 -44.38 -3.51
C ASP A 100 -5.23 -43.42 -4.22
N TRP A 101 -5.41 -42.22 -3.71
CA TRP A 101 -6.27 -41.17 -4.27
C TRP A 101 -5.57 -40.26 -5.30
N GLY A 102 -4.24 -40.40 -5.44
CA GLY A 102 -3.42 -39.61 -6.35
C GLY A 102 -2.21 -38.96 -5.67
N ASP A 103 -1.52 -38.13 -6.44
CA ASP A 103 -0.33 -37.40 -6.02
C ASP A 103 -0.73 -35.98 -5.57
N PHE A 104 -0.18 -35.55 -4.46
CA PHE A 104 -0.43 -34.24 -3.88
C PHE A 104 0.85 -33.42 -3.82
N ASP A 105 0.77 -32.12 -4.18
CA ASP A 105 1.81 -31.12 -4.01
C ASP A 105 1.24 -29.95 -3.20
N ILE A 106 1.85 -29.69 -2.04
CA ILE A 106 1.47 -28.58 -1.15
C ILE A 106 2.61 -27.58 -1.12
N ARG A 107 2.29 -26.33 -1.38
CA ARG A 107 3.21 -25.20 -1.32
C ARG A 107 2.63 -24.08 -0.49
N TYR A 108 3.44 -23.55 0.40
CA TYR A 108 3.11 -22.36 1.16
C TYR A 108 4.35 -21.47 1.20
N ASN A 109 4.13 -20.16 1.01
CA ASN A 109 5.12 -19.12 1.20
C ASN A 109 4.47 -17.98 1.98
N GLY A 110 5.01 -17.68 3.14
CA GLY A 110 4.60 -16.57 3.97
C GLY A 110 5.76 -15.59 4.14
N THR A 111 5.50 -14.31 4.00
CA THR A 111 6.40 -13.21 4.33
C THR A 111 5.82 -12.45 5.50
N TYR A 112 6.62 -12.23 6.52
CA TYR A 112 6.30 -11.43 7.70
C TYR A 112 7.32 -10.30 7.81
N LEU A 113 6.85 -9.06 7.71
CA LEU A 113 7.67 -7.88 7.94
C LEU A 113 7.64 -7.52 9.42
N ASP A 114 8.81 -7.32 10.01
CA ASP A 114 8.99 -6.85 11.38
C ASP A 114 9.28 -5.34 11.41
N LYS A 115 9.88 -4.83 10.32
CA LYS A 115 10.25 -3.42 10.20
C LYS A 115 10.08 -2.92 8.78
N PHE A 116 9.52 -1.74 8.63
CA PHE A 116 9.54 -0.95 7.40
C PHE A 116 9.67 0.52 7.79
N GLU A 117 10.90 1.02 7.84
CA GLU A 117 11.19 2.36 8.34
C GLU A 117 11.91 3.19 7.28
N GLN A 118 11.51 4.44 7.17
CA GLN A 118 12.22 5.48 6.41
C GLN A 118 12.77 6.50 7.37
N GLU A 119 14.09 6.62 7.46
CA GLU A 119 14.73 7.59 8.32
C GLU A 119 14.29 9.03 7.99
N ALA A 120 14.00 9.81 9.03
CA ALA A 120 13.68 11.22 8.89
C ALA A 120 14.96 12.07 8.97
N THR A 121 15.29 12.76 7.88
CA THR A 121 16.42 13.70 7.84
C THR A 121 16.00 15.02 7.19
N GLY A 122 16.75 16.12 7.45
CA GLY A 122 16.42 17.43 6.90
C GLY A 122 15.00 17.87 7.24
N GLN A 123 14.24 18.30 6.27
CA GLN A 123 12.86 18.79 6.45
C GLN A 123 11.93 17.74 7.09
N PHE A 124 12.15 16.44 6.84
CA PHE A 124 11.38 15.39 7.52
C PHE A 124 11.65 15.35 9.02
N ALA A 125 12.92 15.49 9.43
CA ALA A 125 13.30 15.54 10.85
C ALA A 125 12.71 16.78 11.53
N ASP A 126 12.68 17.92 10.83
CA ASP A 126 12.09 19.15 11.35
C ASP A 126 10.58 18.99 11.59
N LEU A 127 9.86 18.38 10.63
CA LEU A 127 8.44 18.09 10.81
C LEU A 127 8.18 17.08 11.92
N GLN A 128 9.02 16.04 12.04
CA GLN A 128 8.90 15.06 13.11
C GLN A 128 9.10 15.72 14.49
N ALA A 129 10.13 16.53 14.65
CA ALA A 129 10.38 17.24 15.89
C ALA A 129 9.20 18.15 16.29
N LYS A 130 8.57 18.82 15.32
CA LYS A 130 7.38 19.65 15.53
C LYS A 130 6.13 18.82 15.89
N LYS A 131 6.01 17.62 15.33
CA LYS A 131 4.98 16.65 15.70
C LYS A 131 5.17 16.18 17.15
N ASP A 132 6.39 15.79 17.50
CA ASP A 132 6.76 15.29 18.83
C ASP A 132 6.59 16.36 19.92
N SER A 133 6.81 17.64 19.59
CA SER A 133 6.59 18.78 20.48
C SER A 133 5.11 19.18 20.63
N GLY A 134 4.21 18.62 19.81
CA GLY A 134 2.79 18.99 19.77
C GLY A 134 2.48 20.28 18.97
N GLU A 135 3.46 20.88 18.32
CA GLU A 135 3.24 22.02 17.40
C GLU A 135 2.40 21.60 16.19
N ILE A 136 2.60 20.36 15.71
CA ILE A 136 1.71 19.71 14.74
C ILE A 136 0.75 18.79 15.49
N PRO A 137 -0.58 19.01 15.43
CA PRO A 137 -1.56 18.15 16.06
C PRO A 137 -1.44 16.68 15.61
N GLU A 138 -1.73 15.75 16.52
CA GLU A 138 -1.73 14.30 16.24
C GLU A 138 -2.65 13.93 15.06
N SER A 139 -3.76 14.62 14.89
CA SER A 139 -4.71 14.40 13.81
C SER A 139 -4.20 14.77 12.41
N ILE A 140 -3.06 15.48 12.32
CA ILE A 140 -2.45 15.82 11.04
C ILE A 140 -1.40 14.75 10.69
N PRO A 141 -1.64 13.90 9.69
CA PRO A 141 -0.69 12.87 9.31
C PRO A 141 0.52 13.47 8.59
N LEU A 142 1.70 13.02 8.98
CA LEU A 142 2.94 13.19 8.22
C LEU A 142 3.21 11.89 7.44
N LYS A 143 3.74 11.98 6.23
CA LYS A 143 3.85 10.84 5.32
C LYS A 143 5.26 10.62 4.79
N GLY A 144 5.57 9.34 4.51
CA GLY A 144 6.76 8.94 3.77
C GLY A 144 8.04 8.81 4.59
N PHE A 145 7.95 8.91 5.93
CA PHE A 145 9.07 8.71 6.85
C PHE A 145 8.60 8.20 8.22
N GLY A 146 9.56 7.80 9.06
CA GLY A 146 9.29 7.10 10.32
C GLY A 146 8.91 5.65 10.10
N ASP A 147 8.18 5.08 11.02
CA ASP A 147 7.62 3.74 10.90
C ASP A 147 6.46 3.74 9.92
N LEU A 148 6.64 3.01 8.81
CA LEU A 148 5.68 2.87 7.72
C LEU A 148 5.00 1.49 7.70
N LEU A 149 5.37 0.59 8.61
CA LEU A 149 4.77 -0.73 8.69
C LEU A 149 3.28 -0.63 9.03
N ASN A 150 2.46 -1.43 8.37
CA ASN A 150 1.00 -1.41 8.49
C ASN A 150 0.34 -0.06 8.18
N LYS A 151 0.93 0.71 7.24
CA LYS A 151 0.41 2.01 6.82
C LYS A 151 0.37 2.16 5.30
N ASP A 152 -0.70 2.77 4.81
CA ASP A 152 -0.88 3.24 3.41
C ASP A 152 -0.49 2.22 2.32
N GLY A 153 -0.84 0.94 2.50
CA GLY A 153 -0.61 -0.14 1.55
C GLY A 153 0.60 -1.01 1.85
N ILE A 154 1.35 -0.73 2.91
CA ILE A 154 2.42 -1.58 3.44
C ILE A 154 1.81 -2.42 4.56
N TYR A 155 1.62 -3.70 4.32
CA TYR A 155 1.11 -4.67 5.29
C TYR A 155 2.25 -5.55 5.82
N ASP A 156 2.14 -6.02 7.05
CA ASP A 156 3.17 -6.80 7.73
C ASP A 156 3.20 -8.27 7.30
N GLU A 157 2.11 -8.78 6.73
CA GLU A 157 2.04 -10.17 6.32
C GLU A 157 1.46 -10.38 4.92
N LYS A 158 2.06 -11.35 4.21
CA LYS A 158 1.54 -11.84 2.94
C LYS A 158 1.73 -13.35 2.84
N HIS A 159 0.66 -14.06 2.51
CA HIS A 159 0.66 -15.49 2.39
C HIS A 159 0.24 -15.92 0.99
N ASN A 160 0.93 -16.92 0.45
CA ASN A 160 0.55 -17.61 -0.77
C ASN A 160 0.55 -19.10 -0.48
N PHE A 161 -0.51 -19.77 -0.85
CA PHE A 161 -0.56 -21.22 -0.76
C PHE A 161 -1.09 -21.84 -2.04
N ARG A 162 -0.72 -23.08 -2.28
CA ARG A 162 -1.25 -23.90 -3.36
C ARG A 162 -1.26 -25.34 -2.93
N ILE A 163 -2.39 -26.01 -3.19
CA ILE A 163 -2.54 -27.45 -3.10
C ILE A 163 -2.88 -27.93 -4.51
N SER A 164 -2.08 -28.86 -5.03
CA SER A 164 -2.33 -29.50 -6.33
C SER A 164 -2.53 -30.99 -6.11
N TRP A 165 -3.37 -31.59 -6.92
CA TRP A 165 -3.69 -33.00 -6.95
C TRP A 165 -3.69 -33.50 -8.38
N ASP A 166 -3.06 -34.64 -8.63
CA ASP A 166 -3.02 -35.29 -9.92
C ASP A 166 -3.33 -36.79 -9.75
N LYS A 167 -4.20 -37.32 -10.61
CA LYS A 167 -4.51 -38.75 -10.70
C LYS A 167 -4.88 -39.15 -12.12
N GLY A 168 -4.05 -39.96 -12.74
CA GLY A 168 -4.23 -40.37 -14.14
C GLY A 168 -4.28 -39.15 -15.06
N ASP A 169 -5.37 -38.98 -15.78
CA ASP A 169 -5.54 -37.84 -16.70
C ASP A 169 -6.08 -36.58 -16.03
N TRP A 170 -6.51 -36.68 -14.79
CA TRP A 170 -7.09 -35.56 -14.05
C TRP A 170 -6.06 -34.81 -13.22
N GLY A 171 -6.21 -33.49 -13.17
CA GLY A 171 -5.48 -32.63 -12.26
C GLY A 171 -6.40 -31.57 -11.70
N ALA A 172 -6.20 -31.20 -10.45
CA ALA A 172 -6.90 -30.12 -9.79
C ALA A 172 -5.95 -29.28 -8.95
N SER A 173 -6.25 -28.00 -8.74
CA SER A 173 -5.51 -27.20 -7.77
C SER A 173 -6.39 -26.14 -7.15
N LEU A 174 -6.11 -25.86 -5.86
CA LEU A 174 -6.61 -24.70 -5.13
C LEU A 174 -5.40 -23.86 -4.74
N SER A 175 -5.45 -22.56 -5.01
CA SER A 175 -4.43 -21.63 -4.58
C SER A 175 -5.05 -20.40 -3.97
N GLY A 176 -4.34 -19.75 -3.05
CA GLY A 176 -4.82 -18.53 -2.43
C GLY A 176 -3.68 -17.56 -2.16
N THR A 177 -4.03 -16.29 -2.11
CA THR A 177 -3.17 -15.19 -1.70
C THR A 177 -3.91 -14.38 -0.65
N GLN A 178 -3.30 -14.23 0.52
CA GLN A 178 -3.75 -13.32 1.58
C GLN A 178 -2.79 -12.16 1.68
N LYS A 179 -3.33 -10.97 1.96
CA LYS A 179 -2.60 -9.75 2.31
C LYS A 179 -3.14 -9.21 3.61
N GLY A 180 -2.24 -8.76 4.49
CA GLY A 180 -2.59 -8.20 5.79
C GLY A 180 -3.35 -6.88 5.70
N ALA A 181 -3.92 -6.46 6.82
CA ALA A 181 -4.58 -5.17 6.99
C ALA A 181 -3.55 -4.06 7.17
N PHE A 182 -3.97 -2.81 6.95
CA PHE A 182 -3.13 -1.64 7.22
C PHE A 182 -3.99 -0.41 7.49
N GLU A 183 -3.41 0.58 8.17
CA GLU A 183 -4.03 1.87 8.41
C GLU A 183 -3.97 2.76 7.16
N GLN A 184 -5.07 3.44 6.85
CA GLN A 184 -5.06 4.55 5.91
C GLN A 184 -4.82 5.87 6.65
N THR A 185 -3.59 6.35 6.65
CA THR A 185 -3.17 7.53 7.45
C THR A 185 -3.72 8.86 6.91
N SER A 186 -4.29 8.91 5.70
CA SER A 186 -4.91 10.11 5.15
C SER A 186 -6.29 10.43 5.76
N LEU A 187 -6.90 9.46 6.43
CA LEU A 187 -8.15 9.65 7.16
C LEU A 187 -7.83 9.99 8.61
N GLY A 188 -8.43 11.07 9.10
CA GLY A 188 -8.32 11.43 10.50
C GLY A 188 -8.94 10.37 11.42
N LEU A 189 -8.40 10.28 12.63
CA LEU A 189 -8.91 9.37 13.64
C LEU A 189 -10.34 9.75 14.03
N LYS A 190 -11.27 8.82 13.88
CA LYS A 190 -12.62 8.98 14.44
C LYS A 190 -12.63 8.47 15.88
N ASN A 191 -12.79 9.38 16.84
CA ASN A 191 -12.71 9.04 18.27
C ASN A 191 -11.36 8.40 18.69
N GLY A 192 -10.26 8.79 18.07
CA GLY A 192 -8.93 8.23 18.36
C GLY A 192 -8.67 6.85 17.72
N VAL A 193 -9.58 6.35 16.89
CA VAL A 193 -9.43 5.05 16.21
C VAL A 193 -9.00 5.26 14.76
N PRO A 194 -7.88 4.65 14.32
CA PRO A 194 -7.43 4.74 12.93
C PRO A 194 -8.41 4.04 11.98
N TYR A 195 -8.49 4.52 10.74
CA TYR A 195 -9.23 3.83 9.70
C TYR A 195 -8.39 2.68 9.16
N MET A 196 -8.88 1.45 9.32
CA MET A 196 -8.21 0.25 8.84
C MET A 196 -8.77 -0.18 7.49
N VAL A 197 -7.87 -0.46 6.56
CA VAL A 197 -8.15 -1.21 5.33
C VAL A 197 -7.96 -2.68 5.68
N ASP A 198 -9.04 -3.46 5.58
CA ASP A 198 -9.07 -4.84 6.03
C ASP A 198 -8.13 -5.76 5.22
N SER A 199 -7.75 -6.88 5.83
CA SER A 199 -7.06 -7.94 5.11
C SER A 199 -7.97 -8.58 4.05
N VAL A 200 -7.37 -9.09 2.99
CA VAL A 200 -8.10 -9.74 1.90
C VAL A 200 -7.47 -11.07 1.52
N THR A 201 -8.32 -12.06 1.24
CA THR A 201 -7.91 -13.36 0.74
C THR A 201 -8.59 -13.65 -0.60
N HIS A 202 -7.82 -13.96 -1.63
CA HIS A 202 -8.34 -14.41 -2.91
C HIS A 202 -8.03 -15.90 -3.10
N LEU A 203 -9.03 -16.68 -3.46
CA LEU A 203 -8.94 -18.10 -3.77
C LEU A 203 -9.15 -18.35 -5.26
N ASP A 204 -8.27 -19.15 -5.86
CA ASP A 204 -8.37 -19.61 -7.24
C ASP A 204 -8.47 -21.13 -7.28
N ALA A 205 -9.37 -21.68 -8.09
CA ALA A 205 -9.50 -23.11 -8.31
C ALA A 205 -9.31 -23.48 -9.78
N THR A 206 -8.69 -24.62 -10.03
CA THR A 206 -8.47 -25.14 -11.38
C THR A 206 -8.72 -26.64 -11.42
N VAL A 207 -9.35 -27.10 -12.53
CA VAL A 207 -9.47 -28.52 -12.87
C VAL A 207 -8.98 -28.71 -14.31
N SER A 208 -8.24 -29.78 -14.57
CA SER A 208 -7.74 -30.08 -15.89
C SER A 208 -7.89 -31.57 -16.22
N TYR A 209 -8.04 -31.85 -17.52
CA TYR A 209 -8.12 -33.21 -18.05
C TYR A 209 -7.22 -33.34 -19.26
N ASN A 210 -6.35 -34.37 -19.25
CA ASN A 210 -5.46 -34.70 -20.34
C ASN A 210 -6.13 -35.78 -21.21
N PHE A 211 -6.02 -35.66 -22.52
CA PHE A 211 -6.63 -36.61 -23.49
C PHE A 211 -5.87 -36.58 -24.81
N GLU A 212 -6.21 -37.47 -25.69
CA GLU A 212 -5.71 -37.45 -27.05
C GLU A 212 -6.73 -36.83 -28.02
N LEU A 213 -6.28 -35.91 -28.88
CA LEU A 213 -7.06 -35.28 -29.93
C LEU A 213 -6.35 -35.49 -31.27
N SER A 214 -6.96 -36.33 -32.15
CA SER A 214 -6.40 -36.64 -33.48
C SER A 214 -4.94 -37.15 -33.45
N GLY A 215 -4.60 -37.98 -32.46
CA GLY A 215 -3.26 -38.52 -32.26
C GLY A 215 -2.26 -37.58 -31.55
N ASN A 216 -2.69 -36.40 -31.18
CA ASN A 216 -1.88 -35.40 -30.44
C ASN A 216 -2.31 -35.32 -28.98
N LYS A 217 -1.36 -35.08 -28.07
CA LYS A 217 -1.68 -34.84 -26.65
C LYS A 217 -2.42 -33.51 -26.50
N ALA A 218 -3.54 -33.55 -25.83
CA ALA A 218 -4.35 -32.37 -25.53
C ALA A 218 -4.65 -32.26 -24.04
N ARG A 219 -4.81 -31.05 -23.58
CA ARG A 219 -5.22 -30.73 -22.20
C ARG A 219 -6.31 -29.67 -22.21
N LEU A 220 -7.44 -30.01 -21.63
CA LEU A 220 -8.51 -29.05 -21.33
C LEU A 220 -8.37 -28.60 -19.88
N ARG A 221 -8.43 -27.30 -19.63
CA ARG A 221 -8.38 -26.72 -18.29
C ARG A 221 -9.54 -25.74 -18.10
N PHE A 222 -10.25 -25.91 -17.01
CA PHE A 222 -11.21 -24.94 -16.49
C PHE A 222 -10.65 -24.31 -15.21
N ALA A 223 -10.71 -22.99 -15.09
CA ALA A 223 -10.24 -22.27 -13.93
C ALA A 223 -11.23 -21.19 -13.51
N VAL A 224 -11.39 -21.03 -12.21
CA VAL A 224 -12.12 -19.93 -11.58
C VAL A 224 -11.11 -19.14 -10.77
N LYS A 225 -10.96 -17.87 -11.08
CA LYS A 225 -10.22 -16.91 -10.28
C LYS A 225 -11.15 -16.15 -9.38
N ASN A 226 -10.69 -15.88 -8.16
CA ASN A 226 -11.48 -15.24 -7.12
C ASN A 226 -12.79 -16.02 -6.88
N LEU A 227 -12.64 -17.25 -6.38
CA LEU A 227 -13.73 -18.21 -6.19
C LEU A 227 -14.87 -17.68 -5.30
N GLU A 228 -14.55 -16.85 -4.32
CA GLU A 228 -15.49 -16.28 -3.36
C GLU A 228 -16.09 -14.94 -3.83
N ASP A 229 -15.65 -14.41 -4.97
CA ASP A 229 -16.02 -13.08 -5.49
C ASP A 229 -15.66 -11.95 -4.54
N GLU A 230 -14.54 -12.11 -3.83
CA GLU A 230 -14.05 -11.15 -2.87
C GLU A 230 -13.68 -9.84 -3.54
N ARG A 231 -14.11 -8.71 -2.96
CA ARG A 231 -13.85 -7.38 -3.49
C ARG A 231 -12.70 -6.72 -2.71
N ALA A 232 -12.04 -5.76 -3.35
CA ALA A 232 -11.02 -4.98 -2.67
C ALA A 232 -11.60 -4.27 -1.44
N PRO A 233 -10.90 -4.24 -0.30
CA PRO A 233 -11.34 -3.51 0.89
C PRO A 233 -11.53 -2.03 0.59
N THR A 234 -12.61 -1.46 1.12
CA THR A 234 -12.94 -0.05 0.90
C THR A 234 -11.89 0.88 1.49
N ALA A 235 -11.53 1.91 0.75
CA ALA A 235 -10.59 2.94 1.18
C ALA A 235 -10.96 4.30 0.56
N ASP A 236 -10.56 5.39 1.22
CA ASP A 236 -10.72 6.74 0.68
C ASP A 236 -9.62 7.03 -0.36
N ARG A 237 -9.79 6.47 -1.54
CA ARG A 237 -8.90 6.58 -2.70
C ARG A 237 -9.73 6.77 -3.97
N TYR A 238 -9.09 7.21 -5.04
CA TYR A 238 -9.75 7.53 -6.32
C TYR A 238 -10.69 6.42 -6.82
N TYR A 239 -10.29 5.15 -6.66
CA TYR A 239 -11.09 3.99 -7.08
C TYR A 239 -11.98 3.41 -5.96
N GLY A 240 -12.02 4.02 -4.78
CA GLY A 240 -12.68 3.48 -3.60
C GLY A 240 -11.90 2.38 -2.88
N PHE A 241 -10.69 2.08 -3.32
CA PHE A 241 -9.77 1.10 -2.71
C PHE A 241 -8.30 1.47 -3.00
N PHE A 242 -7.35 0.85 -2.29
CA PHE A 242 -5.91 0.99 -2.53
C PHE A 242 -5.47 0.18 -3.75
N ALA A 243 -5.46 0.77 -4.94
CA ALA A 243 -5.10 0.10 -6.20
C ALA A 243 -3.64 -0.40 -6.24
N ASP A 244 -2.73 0.21 -5.48
CA ASP A 244 -1.34 -0.23 -5.36
C ASP A 244 -1.19 -1.51 -4.53
N ALA A 245 -2.10 -1.75 -3.58
CA ALA A 245 -2.10 -2.92 -2.72
C ALA A 245 -3.08 -4.00 -3.20
N HIS A 246 -4.22 -3.64 -3.74
CA HIS A 246 -5.33 -4.53 -4.06
C HIS A 246 -5.82 -4.37 -5.50
N GLY A 247 -6.27 -5.48 -6.10
CA GLY A 247 -7.02 -5.47 -7.35
C GLY A 247 -8.51 -5.74 -7.08
N ASP A 248 -9.41 -5.01 -7.71
CA ASP A 248 -10.85 -5.18 -7.56
C ASP A 248 -11.47 -5.92 -8.75
N TYR A 249 -10.85 -7.04 -9.11
CA TYR A 249 -11.38 -7.95 -10.12
C TYR A 249 -12.29 -8.96 -9.43
N GLY A 250 -13.56 -8.96 -9.76
CA GLY A 250 -14.51 -9.98 -9.30
C GLY A 250 -14.17 -11.38 -9.82
N ARG A 251 -15.05 -12.34 -9.59
CA ARG A 251 -14.89 -13.71 -10.06
C ARG A 251 -14.77 -13.81 -11.57
N ASN A 252 -13.77 -14.54 -12.04
CA ASN A 252 -13.51 -14.76 -13.46
C ASN A 252 -13.40 -16.25 -13.79
N TYR A 253 -13.96 -16.65 -14.95
CA TYR A 253 -13.94 -18.03 -15.45
C TYR A 253 -13.08 -18.11 -16.70
N TYR A 254 -12.23 -19.14 -16.77
CA TYR A 254 -11.33 -19.39 -17.89
C TYR A 254 -11.47 -20.81 -18.38
N VAL A 255 -11.48 -20.99 -19.70
CA VAL A 255 -11.35 -22.27 -20.37
C VAL A 255 -10.14 -22.18 -21.28
N ASP A 256 -9.24 -23.15 -21.18
CA ASP A 256 -8.03 -23.24 -21.98
C ASP A 256 -7.92 -24.64 -22.57
N LEU A 257 -7.71 -24.72 -23.89
CA LEU A 257 -7.41 -25.94 -24.60
C LEU A 257 -6.02 -25.84 -25.21
N ARG A 258 -5.12 -26.73 -24.78
CA ARG A 258 -3.77 -26.86 -25.34
C ARG A 258 -3.63 -28.15 -26.09
N VAL A 259 -3.13 -28.09 -27.32
CA VAL A 259 -2.79 -29.23 -28.14
C VAL A 259 -1.30 -29.17 -28.47
N SER A 260 -0.57 -30.26 -28.21
CA SER A 260 0.86 -30.38 -28.57
C SER A 260 0.94 -31.06 -29.95
N LEU A 261 1.36 -30.32 -30.96
CA LEU A 261 1.55 -30.79 -32.33
C LEU A 261 2.91 -31.47 -32.47
#